data_959a63f0f45bdd0595f5b368e984a156
#
_entry.id   959a63f0f45bdd0595f5b368e984a156
#
_cell.length_a   1.000
_cell.length_b   1.000
_cell.length_c   1.000
_cell.angle_alpha   90.00
_cell.angle_beta   90.00
_cell.angle_gamma   90.00
#
_symmetry.space_group_name_H-M   'P 1'
#
loop_
_entity.id
_entity.type
_entity.pdbx_description
1 polymer ?
#
loop_
_entity_poly.entity_id
_entity_poly.type
_entity_poly.pdbx_seq_one_letter_code
_entity_poly.pdbx_strand_id
1 'polypeptide(L)'
;MTERMPRLLLIEDDERLAPIMIEYLGEAYDVTHRADGDAGLATALAEEFDVLVVDRRLPGRDGVEVVRGIRRARIATPIIMLTALGATDDRVEGLDAGANDYLVKPFEFAELLARLRALRRTYTANDSSLTIGSWEFFPEDRIIQSPYLGPVALTPKETELLALLAHSPDRTFSRSQILSAVFTPNDLPGTVDTYVHYLRRKTEESVVLTVRGKGYRLGYL
;
A
#
# COMPACT_ATOMS: atom_id res chain seq x y z
N MET A 1 -14.93 -15.19 -10.49
CA MET A 1 -15.28 -14.90 -9.09
C MET A 1 -15.32 -13.38 -8.99
N THR A 2 -16.47 -12.81 -8.64
CA THR A 2 -16.59 -11.35 -8.45
C THR A 2 -15.86 -11.02 -7.15
N GLU A 3 -14.72 -10.31 -7.22
CA GLU A 3 -14.04 -9.82 -6.03
C GLU A 3 -15.02 -8.95 -5.24
N ARG A 4 -15.18 -9.25 -3.96
CA ARG A 4 -15.98 -8.47 -3.04
C ARG A 4 -15.34 -7.10 -2.89
N MET A 5 -16.15 -6.05 -3.00
CA MET A 5 -15.71 -4.69 -2.73
C MET A 5 -15.19 -4.58 -1.29
N PRO A 6 -13.98 -4.03 -1.06
CA PRO A 6 -13.41 -3.95 0.27
C PRO A 6 -14.22 -3.01 1.16
N ARG A 7 -14.40 -3.37 2.44
CA ARG A 7 -15.18 -2.60 3.41
C ARG A 7 -14.32 -1.53 4.09
N LEU A 8 -14.84 -0.31 4.12
CA LEU A 8 -14.21 0.83 4.77
C LEU A 8 -15.13 1.41 5.85
N LEU A 9 -14.60 1.62 7.06
CA LEU A 9 -15.28 2.41 8.08
C LEU A 9 -14.74 3.84 8.08
N LEU A 10 -15.61 4.81 7.79
CA LEU A 10 -15.35 6.24 7.88
C LEU A 10 -15.95 6.79 9.17
N ILE A 11 -15.12 7.41 10.02
CA ILE A 11 -15.58 8.11 11.24
C ILE A 11 -15.20 9.58 11.08
N GLU A 12 -16.20 10.39 10.75
CA GLU A 12 -16.06 11.82 10.40
C GLU A 12 -17.35 12.55 10.77
N ASP A 13 -17.29 13.63 11.53
CA ASP A 13 -18.46 14.38 12.00
C ASP A 13 -18.82 15.59 11.13
N ASP A 14 -17.91 16.03 10.25
CA ASP A 14 -18.20 17.18 9.38
C ASP A 14 -19.29 16.82 8.34
N GLU A 15 -20.49 17.42 8.55
CA GLU A 15 -21.67 17.20 7.70
C GLU A 15 -21.47 17.62 6.24
N ARG A 16 -20.43 18.40 5.91
CA ARG A 16 -20.10 18.82 4.55
C ARG A 16 -19.06 17.88 3.93
N LEU A 17 -18.07 17.45 4.72
CA LEU A 17 -16.98 16.62 4.24
C LEU A 17 -17.41 15.15 4.10
N ALA A 18 -18.12 14.61 5.09
CA ALA A 18 -18.49 13.20 5.12
C ALA A 18 -19.26 12.73 3.88
N PRO A 19 -20.30 13.44 3.38
CA PRO A 19 -21.01 13.03 2.17
C PRO A 19 -20.12 12.97 0.93
N ILE A 20 -19.21 13.94 0.77
CA ILE A 20 -18.27 13.99 -0.36
C ILE A 20 -17.29 12.83 -0.27
N MET A 21 -16.79 12.52 0.92
CA MET A 21 -15.92 11.37 1.14
C MET A 21 -16.64 10.05 0.85
N ILE A 22 -17.88 9.89 1.29
CA ILE A 22 -18.67 8.68 1.05
C ILE A 22 -18.85 8.47 -0.46
N GLU A 23 -19.22 9.51 -1.20
CA GLU A 23 -19.40 9.45 -2.66
C GLU A 23 -18.10 9.04 -3.35
N TYR A 24 -16.99 9.74 -3.04
CA TYR A 24 -15.71 9.51 -3.69
C TYR A 24 -15.07 8.15 -3.33
N LEU A 25 -15.13 7.75 -2.07
CA LEU A 25 -14.62 6.47 -1.60
C LEU A 25 -15.51 5.31 -2.04
N GLY A 26 -16.82 5.56 -2.22
CA GLY A 26 -17.81 4.58 -2.69
C GLY A 26 -17.54 4.01 -4.08
N GLU A 27 -16.70 4.67 -4.88
CA GLU A 27 -16.26 4.11 -6.17
C GLU A 27 -15.32 2.88 -6.00
N ALA A 28 -14.62 2.78 -4.84
CA ALA A 28 -13.61 1.75 -4.61
C ALA A 28 -13.86 0.91 -3.34
N TYR A 29 -14.77 1.33 -2.46
CA TYR A 29 -15.03 0.72 -1.15
C TYR A 29 -16.53 0.63 -0.85
N ASP A 30 -16.92 -0.42 -0.12
CA ASP A 30 -18.21 -0.47 0.58
C ASP A 30 -18.06 0.34 1.88
N VAL A 31 -18.60 1.59 1.88
CA VAL A 31 -18.36 2.57 2.94
C VAL A 31 -19.45 2.52 3.99
N THR A 32 -19.07 2.22 5.23
CA THR A 32 -19.87 2.40 6.44
C THR A 32 -19.47 3.71 7.11
N HIS A 33 -20.41 4.61 7.40
CA HIS A 33 -20.12 5.90 8.02
C HIS A 33 -20.67 6.01 9.46
N ARG A 34 -19.90 6.68 10.33
CA ARG A 34 -20.30 7.10 11.67
C ARG A 34 -19.85 8.54 11.92
N ALA A 35 -20.72 9.34 12.54
CA ALA A 35 -20.47 10.77 12.79
C ALA A 35 -19.90 11.09 14.18
N ASP A 36 -19.70 10.07 15.01
CA ASP A 36 -19.13 10.24 16.35
C ASP A 36 -18.19 9.10 16.74
N GLY A 37 -17.29 9.36 17.69
CA GLY A 37 -16.26 8.40 18.06
C GLY A 37 -16.77 7.19 18.84
N ASP A 38 -17.85 7.30 19.61
CA ASP A 38 -18.41 6.17 20.37
C ASP A 38 -19.12 5.19 19.44
N ALA A 39 -19.95 5.70 18.52
CA ALA A 39 -20.59 4.88 17.49
C ALA A 39 -19.55 4.27 16.53
N GLY A 40 -18.51 5.04 16.17
CA GLY A 40 -17.39 4.58 15.37
C GLY A 40 -16.65 3.41 16.00
N LEU A 41 -16.27 3.54 17.27
CA LEU A 41 -15.61 2.47 18.03
C LEU A 41 -16.52 1.24 18.16
N ALA A 42 -17.79 1.43 18.52
CA ALA A 42 -18.73 0.32 18.65
C ALA A 42 -18.88 -0.47 17.33
N THR A 43 -18.95 0.24 16.19
CA THR A 43 -19.02 -0.38 14.87
C THR A 43 -17.74 -1.14 14.53
N ALA A 44 -16.56 -0.54 14.79
CA ALA A 44 -15.27 -1.19 14.54
C ALA A 44 -15.05 -2.46 15.38
N LEU A 45 -15.68 -2.54 16.57
CA LEU A 45 -15.60 -3.73 17.44
C LEU A 45 -16.61 -4.83 17.05
N ALA A 46 -17.72 -4.44 16.39
CA ALA A 46 -18.81 -5.35 16.06
C ALA A 46 -18.70 -5.95 14.65
N GLU A 47 -18.00 -5.28 13.74
CA GLU A 47 -17.93 -5.64 12.32
C GLU A 47 -16.48 -5.66 11.82
N GLU A 48 -16.24 -6.45 10.76
CA GLU A 48 -14.93 -6.52 10.11
C GLU A 48 -14.82 -5.49 8.98
N PHE A 49 -13.69 -4.79 8.92
CA PHE A 49 -13.35 -3.82 7.89
C PHE A 49 -11.95 -4.09 7.35
N ASP A 50 -11.73 -3.76 6.08
CA ASP A 50 -10.43 -3.87 5.42
C ASP A 50 -9.53 -2.64 5.69
N VAL A 51 -10.14 -1.49 5.99
CA VAL A 51 -9.43 -0.25 6.36
C VAL A 51 -10.36 0.71 7.09
N LEU A 52 -9.79 1.55 7.97
CA LEU A 52 -10.51 2.59 8.69
C LEU A 52 -9.95 3.98 8.35
N VAL A 53 -10.84 4.96 8.25
CA VAL A 53 -10.53 6.39 8.21
C VAL A 53 -11.17 7.03 9.43
N VAL A 54 -10.36 7.66 10.28
CA VAL A 54 -10.80 8.21 11.56
C VAL A 54 -10.39 9.68 11.65
N ASP A 55 -11.36 10.57 11.80
CA ASP A 55 -11.00 11.95 12.13
C ASP A 55 -10.44 12.06 13.53
N ARG A 56 -9.47 12.97 13.70
CA ARG A 56 -8.85 13.26 14.99
C ARG A 56 -9.85 13.87 15.96
N ARG A 57 -10.65 14.81 15.49
CA ARG A 57 -11.59 15.57 16.31
C ARG A 57 -13.02 15.08 16.08
N LEU A 58 -13.50 14.23 16.95
CA LEU A 58 -14.85 13.67 16.90
C LEU A 58 -15.63 14.06 18.15
N PRO A 59 -16.94 14.25 18.04
CA PRO A 59 -17.80 14.36 19.19
C PRO A 59 -17.84 13.04 19.97
N GLY A 60 -18.08 13.15 21.27
CA GLY A 60 -18.08 12.01 22.19
C GLY A 60 -16.65 11.56 22.48
N ARG A 61 -16.17 10.60 21.76
CA ARG A 61 -14.81 10.02 21.90
C ARG A 61 -13.86 10.58 20.86
N ASP A 62 -12.74 11.13 21.29
CA ASP A 62 -11.66 11.60 20.41
C ASP A 62 -11.09 10.48 19.52
N GLY A 63 -10.68 10.82 18.30
CA GLY A 63 -10.17 9.85 17.32
C GLY A 63 -8.98 9.03 17.81
N VAL A 64 -8.08 9.62 18.62
CA VAL A 64 -6.96 8.87 19.23
C VAL A 64 -7.46 7.85 20.24
N GLU A 65 -8.49 8.17 21.01
CA GLU A 65 -9.09 7.23 21.95
C GLU A 65 -9.84 6.10 21.21
N VAL A 66 -10.46 6.41 20.06
CA VAL A 66 -11.05 5.41 19.16
C VAL A 66 -9.99 4.42 18.69
N VAL A 67 -8.87 4.92 18.16
CA VAL A 67 -7.74 4.09 17.70
C VAL A 67 -7.20 3.25 18.84
N ARG A 68 -6.96 3.83 20.02
CA ARG A 68 -6.52 3.08 21.22
C ARG A 68 -7.51 1.98 21.61
N GLY A 69 -8.81 2.25 21.53
CA GLY A 69 -9.87 1.27 21.81
C GLY A 69 -9.83 0.08 20.86
N ILE A 70 -9.70 0.34 19.56
CA ILE A 70 -9.56 -0.68 18.51
C ILE A 70 -8.31 -1.54 18.75
N ARG A 71 -7.16 -0.92 19.05
CA ARG A 71 -5.90 -1.64 19.30
C ARG A 71 -5.91 -2.44 20.59
N ARG A 72 -6.57 -1.96 21.65
CA ARG A 72 -6.79 -2.74 22.90
C ARG A 72 -7.63 -4.01 22.66
N ALA A 73 -8.57 -3.94 21.72
CA ALA A 73 -9.34 -5.10 21.28
C ALA A 73 -8.54 -6.06 20.36
N ARG A 74 -7.25 -5.78 20.11
CA ARG A 74 -6.34 -6.55 19.24
C ARG A 74 -6.81 -6.61 17.78
N ILE A 75 -7.57 -5.63 17.33
CA ILE A 75 -7.96 -5.48 15.92
C ILE A 75 -6.78 -4.84 15.18
N ALA A 76 -6.23 -5.57 14.21
CA ALA A 76 -5.06 -5.16 13.43
C ALA A 76 -5.42 -4.33 12.19
N THR A 77 -6.71 -4.21 11.83
CA THR A 77 -7.17 -3.45 10.66
C THR A 77 -6.43 -2.12 10.50
N PRO A 78 -5.89 -1.80 9.31
CA PRO A 78 -5.15 -0.58 9.09
C PRO A 78 -6.04 0.66 9.29
N ILE A 79 -5.47 1.68 9.92
CA ILE A 79 -6.15 2.93 10.25
C ILE A 79 -5.35 4.11 9.70
N ILE A 80 -5.99 4.96 8.91
CA ILE A 80 -5.50 6.30 8.59
C ILE A 80 -6.25 7.33 9.45
N MET A 81 -5.51 8.23 10.09
CA MET A 81 -6.10 9.31 10.87
C MET A 81 -6.06 10.62 10.10
N LEU A 82 -7.20 11.32 10.05
CA LEU A 82 -7.29 12.67 9.50
C LEU A 82 -7.00 13.70 10.61
N THR A 83 -6.16 14.69 10.33
CA THR A 83 -5.76 15.69 11.32
C THR A 83 -5.74 17.10 10.73
N ALA A 84 -5.93 18.14 11.56
CA ALA A 84 -5.83 19.52 11.11
C ALA A 84 -4.38 19.97 10.96
N LEU A 85 -4.14 20.98 10.11
CA LEU A 85 -2.85 21.62 9.92
C LEU A 85 -2.36 22.26 11.23
N GLY A 86 -1.11 22.01 11.64
CA GLY A 86 -0.47 22.65 12.80
C GLY A 86 -0.32 21.80 14.06
N ALA A 87 -0.83 20.57 14.07
CA ALA A 87 -0.78 19.66 15.20
C ALA A 87 0.38 18.67 15.11
N THR A 88 1.63 19.15 15.24
CA THR A 88 2.82 18.27 15.30
C THR A 88 2.75 17.31 16.49
N ASP A 89 2.25 17.76 17.61
CA ASP A 89 2.08 16.95 18.82
C ASP A 89 0.97 15.90 18.62
N ASP A 90 -0.11 16.23 17.90
CA ASP A 90 -1.20 15.32 17.57
C ASP A 90 -0.74 14.15 16.65
N ARG A 91 0.27 14.37 15.81
CA ARG A 91 0.83 13.33 14.92
C ARG A 91 1.64 12.29 15.69
N VAL A 92 2.44 12.73 16.67
CA VAL A 92 3.22 11.84 17.54
C VAL A 92 2.28 11.04 18.44
N GLU A 93 1.31 11.70 19.08
CA GLU A 93 0.35 11.06 19.97
C GLU A 93 -0.51 10.00 19.28
N GLY A 94 -0.87 10.24 18.03
CA GLY A 94 -1.68 9.30 17.29
C GLY A 94 -0.88 8.09 16.77
N LEU A 95 0.38 8.25 16.33
CA LEU A 95 1.29 7.14 16.01
C LEU A 95 1.48 6.24 17.23
N ASP A 96 1.69 6.84 18.40
CA ASP A 96 1.77 6.13 19.68
C ASP A 96 0.45 5.43 20.04
N ALA A 97 -0.69 5.93 19.53
CA ALA A 97 -1.99 5.27 19.69
C ALA A 97 -2.18 4.04 18.79
N GLY A 98 -1.35 3.87 17.75
CA GLY A 98 -1.36 2.73 16.85
C GLY A 98 -2.07 2.97 15.51
N ALA A 99 -2.25 4.22 15.07
CA ALA A 99 -2.62 4.51 13.68
C ALA A 99 -1.46 4.15 12.73
N ASN A 100 -1.79 3.75 11.51
CA ASN A 100 -0.81 3.28 10.54
C ASN A 100 -0.33 4.39 9.60
N ASP A 101 -1.15 5.44 9.40
CA ASP A 101 -0.81 6.62 8.59
C ASP A 101 -1.61 7.84 9.04
N TYR A 102 -1.20 9.02 8.57
CA TYR A 102 -1.83 10.32 8.84
C TYR A 102 -2.00 11.10 7.56
N LEU A 103 -3.14 11.81 7.46
CA LEU A 103 -3.40 12.74 6.39
C LEU A 103 -3.86 14.08 6.96
N VAL A 104 -3.20 15.15 6.56
CA VAL A 104 -3.47 16.50 7.08
C VAL A 104 -4.55 17.16 6.25
N LYS A 105 -5.60 17.69 6.90
CA LYS A 105 -6.63 18.53 6.26
C LYS A 105 -6.10 19.96 6.03
N PRO A 106 -6.34 20.57 4.84
CA PRO A 106 -7.04 20.03 3.69
C PRO A 106 -6.16 19.06 2.87
N PHE A 107 -6.77 18.06 2.26
CA PHE A 107 -6.11 17.03 1.45
C PHE A 107 -6.82 16.80 0.11
N GLU A 108 -6.11 16.23 -0.83
CA GLU A 108 -6.69 15.77 -2.09
C GLU A 108 -7.25 14.35 -1.92
N PHE A 109 -8.48 14.10 -2.40
CA PHE A 109 -9.09 12.76 -2.31
C PHE A 109 -8.28 11.68 -3.00
N ALA A 110 -7.59 12.03 -4.10
CA ALA A 110 -6.67 11.12 -4.78
C ALA A 110 -5.51 10.66 -3.89
N GLU A 111 -5.00 11.55 -3.00
CA GLU A 111 -3.98 11.21 -2.01
C GLU A 111 -4.54 10.25 -0.97
N LEU A 112 -5.72 10.53 -0.42
CA LEU A 112 -6.38 9.63 0.53
C LEU A 112 -6.56 8.23 -0.06
N LEU A 113 -7.10 8.11 -1.28
CA LEU A 113 -7.26 6.82 -1.96
C LEU A 113 -5.93 6.09 -2.19
N ALA A 114 -4.87 6.81 -2.55
CA ALA A 114 -3.55 6.21 -2.74
C ALA A 114 -3.00 5.63 -1.43
N ARG A 115 -3.16 6.36 -0.31
CA ARG A 115 -2.75 5.92 1.03
C ARG A 115 -3.58 4.73 1.52
N LEU A 116 -4.90 4.75 1.34
CA LEU A 116 -5.79 3.64 1.70
C LEU A 116 -5.41 2.35 0.95
N ARG A 117 -5.12 2.46 -0.36
CA ARG A 117 -4.63 1.33 -1.15
C ARG A 117 -3.29 0.81 -0.62
N ALA A 118 -2.36 1.70 -0.29
CA ALA A 118 -1.06 1.32 0.27
C ALA A 118 -1.22 0.60 1.62
N LEU A 119 -2.04 1.12 2.52
CA LEU A 119 -2.30 0.50 3.82
C LEU A 119 -2.92 -0.88 3.69
N ARG A 120 -3.96 -1.04 2.87
CA ARG A 120 -4.58 -2.35 2.65
C ARG A 120 -3.58 -3.38 2.13
N ARG A 121 -2.70 -3.01 1.20
CA ARG A 121 -1.67 -3.91 0.67
C ARG A 121 -0.79 -4.50 1.76
N THR A 122 -0.30 -3.67 2.67
CA THR A 122 0.56 -4.12 3.78
C THR A 122 -0.15 -5.14 4.67
N TYR A 123 -1.48 -5.08 4.77
CA TYR A 123 -2.27 -5.97 5.63
C TYR A 123 -2.89 -7.18 4.91
N THR A 124 -3.15 -7.09 3.61
CA THR A 124 -3.59 -8.23 2.78
C THR A 124 -2.42 -9.01 2.16
N ALA A 125 -1.21 -8.47 2.24
CA ALA A 125 0.01 -8.98 1.60
C ALA A 125 0.53 -10.32 2.15
N ASN A 126 -0.24 -11.04 2.95
CA ASN A 126 0.10 -12.43 3.26
C ASN A 126 -0.06 -13.38 2.06
N ASP A 127 -0.71 -12.97 0.95
CA ASP A 127 -0.97 -13.87 -0.19
C ASP A 127 -0.47 -13.39 -1.56
N SER A 128 0.00 -12.13 -1.73
CA SER A 128 0.38 -11.63 -3.06
C SER A 128 1.70 -10.85 -3.13
N SER A 129 2.43 -10.69 -2.04
CA SER A 129 3.76 -10.09 -2.09
C SER A 129 4.85 -11.14 -2.30
N LEU A 130 5.89 -10.77 -3.05
CA LEU A 130 7.09 -11.58 -3.25
C LEU A 130 8.25 -10.94 -2.48
N THR A 131 8.82 -11.65 -1.52
CA THR A 131 9.99 -11.18 -0.78
C THR A 131 11.25 -11.33 -1.61
N ILE A 132 12.01 -10.24 -1.77
CA ILE A 132 13.28 -10.20 -2.49
C ILE A 132 14.33 -9.64 -1.54
N GLY A 133 14.97 -10.48 -0.74
CA GLY A 133 15.86 -10.05 0.32
C GLY A 133 15.14 -9.19 1.36
N SER A 134 15.59 -7.94 1.56
CA SER A 134 14.91 -6.96 2.43
C SER A 134 13.77 -6.19 1.74
N TRP A 135 13.49 -6.49 0.47
CA TRP A 135 12.46 -5.84 -0.31
C TRP A 135 11.18 -6.67 -0.37
N GLU A 136 10.04 -6.00 -0.32
CA GLU A 136 8.72 -6.56 -0.61
C GLU A 136 8.24 -6.04 -1.96
N PHE A 137 7.97 -6.94 -2.89
CA PHE A 137 7.51 -6.64 -4.22
C PHE A 137 6.04 -6.99 -4.38
N PHE A 138 5.24 -6.03 -4.83
CA PHE A 138 3.79 -6.11 -5.05
C PHE A 138 3.53 -5.96 -6.56
N PRO A 139 3.46 -7.06 -7.32
CA PRO A 139 3.32 -7.01 -8.79
C PRO A 139 2.05 -6.32 -9.27
N GLU A 140 0.92 -6.59 -8.62
CA GLU A 140 -0.39 -6.04 -9.00
C GLU A 140 -0.44 -4.53 -8.87
N ASP A 141 0.22 -4.00 -7.85
CA ASP A 141 0.30 -2.57 -7.57
C ASP A 141 1.45 -1.87 -8.27
N ARG A 142 2.34 -2.64 -8.88
CA ARG A 142 3.59 -2.14 -9.50
C ARG A 142 4.46 -1.38 -8.52
N ILE A 143 4.58 -1.90 -7.31
CA ILE A 143 5.38 -1.28 -6.24
C ILE A 143 6.37 -2.30 -5.70
N ILE A 144 7.56 -1.80 -5.38
CA ILE A 144 8.54 -2.48 -4.55
C ILE A 144 8.92 -1.55 -3.40
N GLN A 145 9.05 -2.07 -2.19
CA GLN A 145 9.40 -1.28 -1.01
C GLN A 145 10.46 -1.96 -0.16
N SER A 146 11.26 -1.15 0.53
CA SER A 146 12.17 -1.63 1.56
C SER A 146 11.94 -0.88 2.87
N PRO A 147 12.40 -1.43 4.02
CA PRO A 147 12.33 -0.74 5.31
C PRO A 147 13.03 0.63 5.32
N TYR A 148 13.95 0.87 4.38
CA TYR A 148 14.84 2.05 4.38
C TYR A 148 14.43 3.11 3.35
N LEU A 149 13.81 2.74 2.23
CA LEU A 149 13.54 3.64 1.09
C LEU A 149 12.04 3.88 0.83
N GLY A 150 11.16 3.20 1.58
CA GLY A 150 9.72 3.29 1.35
C GLY A 150 9.26 2.72 -0.01
N PRO A 151 8.03 3.02 -0.45
CA PRO A 151 7.47 2.47 -1.67
C PRO A 151 8.05 3.16 -2.92
N VAL A 152 8.48 2.34 -3.88
CA VAL A 152 9.01 2.74 -5.18
C VAL A 152 8.09 2.23 -6.28
N ALA A 153 7.55 3.13 -7.11
CA ALA A 153 6.70 2.77 -8.24
C ALA A 153 7.51 2.21 -9.41
N LEU A 154 7.02 1.10 -9.96
CA LEU A 154 7.58 0.44 -11.15
C LEU A 154 6.70 0.70 -12.37
N THR A 155 7.30 0.81 -13.53
CA THR A 155 6.57 0.80 -14.80
C THR A 155 6.05 -0.61 -15.10
N PRO A 156 5.04 -0.77 -16.00
CA PRO A 156 4.54 -2.10 -16.36
C PRO A 156 5.64 -3.09 -16.76
N LYS A 157 6.60 -2.66 -17.57
CA LYS A 157 7.71 -3.54 -18.03
C LYS A 157 8.74 -3.86 -16.97
N GLU A 158 9.02 -2.93 -16.05
CA GLU A 158 9.84 -3.20 -14.86
C GLU A 158 9.17 -4.23 -13.95
N THR A 159 7.84 -4.11 -13.77
CA THR A 159 7.04 -5.06 -12.97
C THR A 159 7.05 -6.44 -13.60
N GLU A 160 6.76 -6.57 -14.90
CA GLU A 160 6.77 -7.83 -15.62
C GLU A 160 8.16 -8.52 -15.56
N LEU A 161 9.23 -7.74 -15.74
CA LEU A 161 10.60 -8.25 -15.64
C LEU A 161 10.91 -8.76 -14.23
N LEU A 162 10.60 -7.98 -13.22
CA LEU A 162 10.88 -8.37 -11.83
C LEU A 162 10.03 -9.56 -11.41
N ALA A 163 8.75 -9.62 -11.81
CA ALA A 163 7.85 -10.75 -11.56
C ALA A 163 8.35 -12.04 -12.20
N LEU A 164 8.82 -11.98 -13.45
CA LEU A 164 9.42 -13.15 -14.13
C LEU A 164 10.59 -13.74 -13.33
N LEU A 165 11.47 -12.87 -12.80
CA LEU A 165 12.62 -13.32 -12.01
C LEU A 165 12.18 -13.83 -10.62
N ALA A 166 11.24 -13.15 -9.97
CA ALA A 166 10.78 -13.43 -8.61
C ALA A 166 9.97 -14.74 -8.52
N HIS A 167 9.21 -15.11 -9.57
CA HIS A 167 8.50 -16.40 -9.60
C HIS A 167 9.45 -17.62 -9.79
N SER A 168 10.71 -17.39 -10.15
CA SER A 168 11.70 -18.45 -10.30
C SER A 168 13.05 -17.97 -9.78
N PRO A 169 13.20 -17.76 -8.48
CA PRO A 169 14.33 -17.04 -7.90
C PRO A 169 15.69 -17.70 -8.15
N ASP A 170 15.74 -19.02 -8.18
CA ASP A 170 16.97 -19.80 -8.43
C ASP A 170 17.35 -19.91 -9.92
N ARG A 171 16.44 -19.50 -10.80
CA ARG A 171 16.64 -19.66 -12.23
C ARG A 171 17.36 -18.47 -12.85
N THR A 172 18.36 -18.75 -13.67
CA THR A 172 18.99 -17.76 -14.54
C THR A 172 18.26 -17.72 -15.88
N PHE A 173 17.76 -16.56 -16.26
CA PHE A 173 17.12 -16.32 -17.54
C PHE A 173 18.09 -15.66 -18.51
N SER A 174 18.20 -16.21 -19.72
CA SER A 174 18.95 -15.56 -20.79
C SER A 174 18.24 -14.28 -21.25
N ARG A 175 19.01 -13.36 -21.89
CA ARG A 175 18.42 -12.15 -22.48
C ARG A 175 17.30 -12.45 -23.48
N SER A 176 17.47 -13.49 -24.28
CA SER A 176 16.44 -13.91 -25.24
C SER A 176 15.19 -14.46 -24.58
N GLN A 177 15.32 -15.19 -23.47
CA GLN A 177 14.17 -15.66 -22.69
C GLN A 177 13.41 -14.51 -22.05
N ILE A 178 14.11 -13.55 -21.45
CA ILE A 178 13.48 -12.35 -20.89
C ILE A 178 12.81 -11.53 -21.99
N LEU A 179 13.50 -11.32 -23.11
CA LEU A 179 12.97 -10.56 -24.24
C LEU A 179 11.65 -11.15 -24.73
N SER A 180 11.61 -12.47 -24.93
CA SER A 180 10.40 -13.16 -25.42
C SER A 180 9.26 -13.23 -24.40
N ALA A 181 9.57 -13.19 -23.10
CA ALA A 181 8.57 -13.31 -22.05
C ALA A 181 7.94 -11.95 -21.64
N VAL A 182 8.72 -10.87 -21.72
CA VAL A 182 8.36 -9.55 -21.16
C VAL A 182 8.16 -8.49 -22.24
N PHE A 183 8.88 -8.59 -23.35
CA PHE A 183 8.94 -7.56 -24.38
C PHE A 183 8.27 -7.99 -25.68
N THR A 184 8.14 -7.05 -26.61
CA THR A 184 7.54 -7.34 -27.92
C THR A 184 8.59 -7.85 -28.90
N PRO A 185 8.18 -8.54 -30.01
CA PRO A 185 9.12 -9.02 -31.03
C PRO A 185 9.95 -7.93 -31.71
N ASN A 186 9.52 -6.66 -31.59
CA ASN A 186 10.23 -5.51 -32.18
C ASN A 186 11.28 -4.92 -31.25
N ASP A 187 11.34 -5.36 -29.98
CA ASP A 187 12.34 -4.86 -29.03
C ASP A 187 13.69 -5.51 -29.26
N LEU A 188 14.77 -4.73 -29.09
CA LEU A 188 16.13 -5.21 -29.28
C LEU A 188 16.65 -5.94 -28.04
N PRO A 189 17.59 -6.90 -28.17
CA PRO A 189 18.20 -7.59 -27.00
C PRO A 189 18.76 -6.66 -25.92
N GLY A 190 19.28 -5.49 -26.31
CA GLY A 190 19.78 -4.45 -25.39
C GLY A 190 18.70 -3.81 -24.52
N THR A 191 17.41 -3.94 -24.89
CA THR A 191 16.27 -3.43 -24.09
C THR A 191 16.25 -4.10 -22.72
N VAL A 192 16.55 -5.39 -22.62
CA VAL A 192 16.61 -6.11 -21.34
C VAL A 192 17.64 -5.49 -20.40
N ASP A 193 18.84 -5.19 -20.90
CA ASP A 193 19.93 -4.59 -20.11
C ASP A 193 19.53 -3.19 -19.60
N THR A 194 18.80 -2.44 -20.42
CA THR A 194 18.27 -1.11 -20.05
C THR A 194 17.25 -1.20 -18.90
N TYR A 195 16.31 -2.14 -18.97
CA TYR A 195 15.31 -2.29 -17.92
C TYR A 195 15.90 -2.87 -16.62
N VAL A 196 16.87 -3.77 -16.71
CA VAL A 196 17.65 -4.20 -15.53
C VAL A 196 18.38 -3.02 -14.89
N HIS A 197 18.95 -2.14 -15.70
CA HIS A 197 19.58 -0.92 -15.18
C HIS A 197 18.58 0.00 -14.48
N TYR A 198 17.37 0.18 -15.03
CA TYR A 198 16.32 0.99 -14.40
C TYR A 198 15.85 0.39 -13.07
N LEU A 199 15.63 -0.91 -13.00
CA LEU A 199 15.29 -1.60 -11.75
C LEU A 199 16.36 -1.35 -10.68
N ARG A 200 17.64 -1.58 -11.01
CA ARG A 200 18.75 -1.36 -10.08
C ARG A 200 18.87 0.08 -9.60
N ARG A 201 18.61 1.05 -10.47
CA ARG A 201 18.59 2.47 -10.08
C ARG A 201 17.47 2.82 -9.12
N LYS A 202 16.33 2.17 -9.24
CA LYS A 202 15.15 2.39 -8.39
C LYS A 202 15.22 1.62 -7.08
N THR A 203 15.97 0.53 -7.06
CA THR A 203 16.15 -0.37 -5.92
C THR A 203 17.62 -0.43 -5.52
N GLU A 204 18.25 -1.57 -5.71
CA GLU A 204 19.65 -1.84 -5.46
C GLU A 204 20.23 -2.78 -6.51
N GLU A 205 21.55 -2.74 -6.74
CA GLU A 205 22.23 -3.66 -7.68
C GLU A 205 21.99 -5.13 -7.35
N SER A 206 21.83 -5.43 -6.07
CA SER A 206 21.63 -6.77 -5.52
C SER A 206 20.26 -7.38 -5.87
N VAL A 207 19.24 -6.59 -6.18
CA VAL A 207 17.88 -7.07 -6.50
C VAL A 207 17.85 -7.90 -7.78
N VAL A 208 18.68 -7.56 -8.77
CA VAL A 208 18.82 -8.33 -10.01
C VAL A 208 20.30 -8.61 -10.27
N LEU A 209 20.72 -9.87 -10.19
CA LEU A 209 22.09 -10.27 -10.40
C LEU A 209 22.40 -10.58 -11.87
N THR A 210 23.59 -10.15 -12.32
CA THR A 210 24.14 -10.56 -13.63
C THR A 210 24.90 -11.86 -13.49
N VAL A 211 24.51 -12.89 -14.23
CA VAL A 211 25.27 -14.12 -14.38
C VAL A 211 26.05 -14.03 -15.68
N ARG A 212 27.36 -13.80 -15.58
CA ARG A 212 28.23 -13.57 -16.76
C ARG A 212 28.09 -14.69 -17.79
N GLY A 213 27.87 -14.33 -19.05
CA GLY A 213 27.70 -15.24 -20.17
C GLY A 213 26.36 -15.99 -20.20
N LYS A 214 25.50 -15.85 -19.17
CA LYS A 214 24.21 -16.58 -19.09
C LYS A 214 23.00 -15.64 -19.10
N GLY A 215 23.04 -14.50 -18.40
CA GLY A 215 21.92 -13.57 -18.35
C GLY A 215 21.68 -13.00 -16.96
N TYR A 216 20.42 -13.00 -16.49
CA TYR A 216 20.00 -12.42 -15.24
C TYR A 216 19.21 -13.39 -14.37
N ARG A 217 19.30 -13.21 -13.06
CA ARG A 217 18.46 -13.90 -12.08
C ARG A 217 18.08 -12.94 -10.95
N LEU A 218 17.12 -13.35 -10.15
CA LEU A 218 16.81 -12.64 -8.90
C LEU A 218 18.05 -12.65 -7.98
N GLY A 219 18.25 -11.54 -7.28
CA GLY A 219 19.28 -11.46 -6.24
C GLY A 219 18.73 -11.89 -4.88
N TYR A 220 19.59 -12.43 -4.07
CA TYR A 220 19.37 -12.63 -2.64
C TYR A 220 20.22 -11.62 -1.90
N LEU A 221 19.67 -11.01 -0.90
CA LEU A 221 20.39 -10.19 0.07
C LEU A 221 20.61 -10.99 1.34
#